data_aa040d96b2bb7901b7955938cbfeb2a1
#
_entry.id   aa040d96b2bb7901b7955938cbfeb2a1
#
_cell.length_a   1.000
_cell.length_b   1.000
_cell.length_c   1.000
_cell.angle_alpha   90.00
_cell.angle_beta   90.00
_cell.angle_gamma   90.00
#
_symmetry.space_group_name_H-M   'P 1'
#
loop_
_entity.id
_entity.type
_entity.pdbx_description
1 polymer ?
#
loop_
_entity_poly.entity_id
_entity_poly.type
_entity_poly.pdbx_seq_one_letter_code
_entity_poly.pdbx_strand_id
1 'polypeptide(L)'
;MKASIKFIVPIIILLATPVVIGFFQPVERMVTATSMIDKLYFFIMADVTNHWEEPAWRHDLDTVIQQRVVDGQDAWMEYYTNGDSIMLITQKITETDYIRIIFKENTPQLMRVITLADYKGKTAIRISEETYEKNPITRFINLFNDPVEKRIKNYLNDLKEKNKPDENSSDEETNW
;
A
#
# COMPACT_ATOMS: atom_id res chain seq x y z
N MET A 1 -49.88 -19.87 2.27
CA MET A 1 -49.23 -18.60 1.96
C MET A 1 -48.48 -17.91 3.13
N LYS A 2 -48.93 -18.02 4.39
CA LYS A 2 -48.26 -17.34 5.53
C LYS A 2 -46.88 -17.88 5.91
N ALA A 3 -46.53 -19.13 5.57
CA ALA A 3 -45.22 -19.73 5.88
C ALA A 3 -44.10 -19.17 5.02
N SER A 4 -44.35 -18.86 3.74
CA SER A 4 -43.33 -18.36 2.79
C SER A 4 -42.76 -16.97 3.15
N ILE A 5 -43.61 -16.09 3.74
CA ILE A 5 -43.20 -14.73 4.13
C ILE A 5 -42.20 -14.78 5.29
N LYS A 6 -42.35 -15.74 6.23
CA LYS A 6 -41.43 -15.87 7.38
C LYS A 6 -39.98 -16.20 6.99
N PHE A 7 -39.78 -16.84 5.84
CA PHE A 7 -38.45 -17.16 5.31
C PHE A 7 -37.93 -16.08 4.35
N ILE A 8 -38.79 -15.37 3.63
CA ILE A 8 -38.42 -14.36 2.65
C ILE A 8 -37.85 -13.11 3.35
N VAL A 9 -38.49 -12.65 4.43
CA VAL A 9 -38.06 -11.43 5.15
C VAL A 9 -36.61 -11.53 5.68
N PRO A 10 -36.20 -12.58 6.42
CA PRO A 10 -34.80 -12.68 6.88
C PRO A 10 -33.79 -12.80 5.72
N ILE A 11 -34.17 -13.42 4.61
CA ILE A 11 -33.28 -13.48 3.43
C ILE A 11 -33.10 -12.09 2.83
N ILE A 12 -34.16 -11.30 2.69
CA ILE A 12 -34.04 -9.91 2.18
C ILE A 12 -33.17 -9.06 3.12
N ILE A 13 -33.37 -9.17 4.43
CA ILE A 13 -32.55 -8.46 5.42
C ILE A 13 -31.07 -8.86 5.27
N LEU A 14 -30.77 -10.15 5.18
CA LEU A 14 -29.40 -10.65 5.03
C LEU A 14 -28.74 -10.12 3.77
N LEU A 15 -29.44 -10.05 2.63
CA LEU A 15 -28.92 -9.54 1.36
C LEU A 15 -28.81 -8.01 1.35
N ALA A 16 -29.68 -7.29 2.05
CA ALA A 16 -29.65 -5.83 2.12
C ALA A 16 -28.58 -5.30 3.09
N THR A 17 -28.26 -6.06 4.13
CA THR A 17 -27.31 -5.64 5.19
C THR A 17 -25.94 -5.19 4.65
N PRO A 18 -25.26 -5.91 3.75
CA PRO A 18 -23.98 -5.46 3.18
C PRO A 18 -24.08 -4.12 2.44
N VAL A 19 -25.16 -3.93 1.69
CA VAL A 19 -25.39 -2.68 0.93
C VAL A 19 -25.62 -1.51 1.90
N VAL A 20 -26.45 -1.71 2.91
CA VAL A 20 -26.76 -0.68 3.91
C VAL A 20 -25.51 -0.30 4.71
N ILE A 21 -24.78 -1.29 5.25
CA ILE A 21 -23.54 -1.01 6.00
C ILE A 21 -22.52 -0.32 5.10
N GLY A 22 -22.32 -0.81 3.89
CA GLY A 22 -21.38 -0.22 2.93
C GLY A 22 -21.78 1.19 2.51
N PHE A 23 -23.08 1.53 2.49
CA PHE A 23 -23.54 2.88 2.18
C PHE A 23 -23.12 3.90 3.26
N PHE A 24 -23.03 3.49 4.52
CA PHE A 24 -22.55 4.32 5.61
C PHE A 24 -21.02 4.41 5.69
N GLN A 25 -20.26 3.61 4.94
CA GLN A 25 -18.81 3.74 4.87
C GLN A 25 -18.43 4.92 3.96
N PRO A 26 -17.34 5.65 4.28
CA PRO A 26 -16.88 6.76 3.45
C PRO A 26 -16.44 6.26 2.07
N VAL A 27 -16.70 7.07 1.04
CA VAL A 27 -16.26 6.84 -0.35
C VAL A 27 -14.76 7.02 -0.47
N GLU A 28 -14.23 8.02 0.24
CA GLU A 28 -12.81 8.35 0.34
C GLU A 28 -12.32 8.05 1.73
N ARG A 29 -11.17 7.40 1.84
CA ARG A 29 -10.54 7.13 3.14
C ARG A 29 -9.03 7.02 2.99
N MET A 30 -8.32 7.24 4.08
CA MET A 30 -6.89 7.01 4.20
C MET A 30 -6.64 5.63 4.83
N VAL A 31 -5.87 4.80 4.14
CA VAL A 31 -5.37 3.53 4.67
C VAL A 31 -3.93 3.73 5.09
N THR A 32 -3.59 3.32 6.30
CA THR A 32 -2.25 3.52 6.86
C THR A 32 -1.73 2.24 7.49
N ALA A 33 -0.46 1.91 7.23
CA ALA A 33 0.27 0.90 7.97
C ALA A 33 1.66 1.41 8.36
N THR A 34 2.22 0.83 9.41
CA THR A 34 3.53 1.21 9.96
C THR A 34 4.36 -0.04 10.21
N SER A 35 5.69 0.11 10.10
CA SER A 35 6.66 -0.94 10.44
C SER A 35 7.90 -0.31 11.06
N MET A 36 8.70 -1.16 11.73
CA MET A 36 10.02 -0.80 12.23
C MET A 36 11.06 -1.64 11.48
N ILE A 37 12.08 -0.98 10.94
CA ILE A 37 13.18 -1.61 10.20
C ILE A 37 14.48 -1.32 10.93
N ASP A 38 15.30 -2.35 11.15
CA ASP A 38 16.59 -2.26 11.86
C ASP A 38 17.70 -1.78 10.92
N LYS A 39 17.53 -0.57 10.39
CA LYS A 39 18.46 0.11 9.49
C LYS A 39 18.25 1.62 9.58
N LEU A 40 19.29 2.39 9.29
CA LEU A 40 19.22 3.85 9.31
C LEU A 40 18.32 4.38 8.18
N TYR A 41 17.59 5.46 8.46
CA TYR A 41 16.52 5.99 7.60
C TYR A 41 16.98 6.37 6.18
N PHE A 42 18.20 6.85 5.99
CA PHE A 42 18.70 7.24 4.67
C PHE A 42 18.90 6.05 3.72
N PHE A 43 19.23 4.84 4.24
CA PHE A 43 19.26 3.62 3.44
C PHE A 43 17.85 3.21 3.02
N ILE A 44 16.88 3.30 3.95
CA ILE A 44 15.49 2.99 3.65
C ILE A 44 14.92 4.01 2.66
N MET A 45 15.28 5.30 2.78
CA MET A 45 14.88 6.31 1.79
C MET A 45 15.44 5.99 0.40
N ALA A 46 16.69 5.57 0.32
CA ALA A 46 17.29 5.15 -0.95
C ALA A 46 16.53 3.95 -1.55
N ASP A 47 16.16 2.96 -0.74
CA ASP A 47 15.41 1.80 -1.19
C ASP A 47 14.00 2.17 -1.72
N VAL A 48 13.27 3.05 -1.02
CA VAL A 48 11.88 3.43 -1.41
C VAL A 48 11.83 4.41 -2.57
N THR A 49 12.95 5.07 -2.89
CA THR A 49 13.06 5.98 -4.04
C THR A 49 13.68 5.33 -5.28
N ASN A 50 14.32 4.18 -5.14
CA ASN A 50 14.91 3.43 -6.25
C ASN A 50 13.91 2.47 -6.89
N HIS A 51 13.01 3.00 -7.74
CA HIS A 51 11.95 2.21 -8.38
C HIS A 51 12.44 1.06 -9.26
N TRP A 52 13.64 1.20 -9.86
CA TRP A 52 14.20 0.17 -10.73
C TRP A 52 14.48 -1.14 -10.00
N GLU A 53 14.79 -1.06 -8.71
CA GLU A 53 15.08 -2.23 -7.88
C GLU A 53 13.83 -2.79 -7.17
N GLU A 54 12.70 -2.09 -7.16
CA GLU A 54 11.49 -2.55 -6.48
C GLU A 54 11.06 -3.97 -6.91
N PRO A 55 11.05 -4.35 -8.22
CA PRO A 55 10.66 -5.71 -8.62
C PRO A 55 11.59 -6.82 -8.10
N ALA A 56 12.81 -6.50 -7.73
CA ALA A 56 13.76 -7.49 -7.21
C ALA A 56 13.46 -7.94 -5.78
N TRP A 57 12.72 -7.13 -5.00
CA TRP A 57 12.42 -7.40 -3.60
C TRP A 57 10.94 -7.34 -3.23
N ARG A 58 10.07 -6.76 -4.09
CA ARG A 58 8.62 -6.76 -3.90
C ARG A 58 7.97 -7.96 -4.57
N HIS A 59 7.35 -8.84 -3.78
CA HIS A 59 6.72 -10.05 -4.28
C HIS A 59 5.40 -9.80 -5.02
N ASP A 60 4.75 -8.66 -4.78
CA ASP A 60 3.49 -8.28 -5.43
C ASP A 60 3.71 -7.56 -6.77
N LEU A 61 4.96 -7.20 -7.10
CA LEU A 61 5.30 -6.39 -8.25
C LEU A 61 6.01 -7.24 -9.32
N ASP A 62 5.50 -7.20 -10.56
CA ASP A 62 6.08 -7.91 -11.70
C ASP A 62 7.18 -7.06 -12.36
N THR A 63 6.86 -5.80 -12.66
CA THR A 63 7.82 -4.87 -13.27
C THR A 63 7.45 -3.41 -13.02
N VAL A 64 8.43 -2.53 -13.15
CA VAL A 64 8.28 -1.08 -13.10
C VAL A 64 8.84 -0.47 -14.37
N ILE A 65 8.10 0.42 -15.00
CA ILE A 65 8.53 1.10 -16.22
C ILE A 65 8.46 2.61 -16.01
N GLN A 66 9.60 3.27 -16.22
CA GLN A 66 9.64 4.73 -16.24
C GLN A 66 8.83 5.26 -17.42
N GLN A 67 7.93 6.17 -17.13
CA GLN A 67 7.14 6.87 -18.12
C GLN A 67 7.80 8.19 -18.51
N ARG A 68 7.22 8.87 -19.51
CA ARG A 68 7.65 10.25 -19.81
C ARG A 68 7.36 11.13 -18.60
N VAL A 69 8.26 12.08 -18.37
CA VAL A 69 8.08 13.12 -17.33
C VAL A 69 6.74 13.82 -17.53
N VAL A 70 5.95 13.89 -16.48
CA VAL A 70 4.65 14.58 -16.46
C VAL A 70 4.79 15.85 -15.63
N ASP A 71 4.55 17.00 -16.24
CA ASP A 71 4.68 18.33 -15.60
C ASP A 71 6.01 18.55 -14.87
N GLY A 72 7.11 18.02 -15.44
CA GLY A 72 8.45 18.13 -14.86
C GLY A 72 8.74 17.14 -13.72
N GLN A 73 7.83 16.19 -13.45
CA GLN A 73 7.93 15.19 -12.39
C GLN A 73 8.13 13.79 -12.96
N ASP A 74 8.93 12.98 -12.27
CA ASP A 74 9.15 11.59 -12.65
C ASP A 74 7.86 10.77 -12.51
N ALA A 75 7.53 10.05 -13.56
CA ALA A 75 6.36 9.17 -13.62
C ALA A 75 6.79 7.72 -13.82
N TRP A 76 6.11 6.80 -13.14
CA TRP A 76 6.38 5.38 -13.11
C TRP A 76 5.10 4.58 -13.26
N MET A 77 5.14 3.50 -14.04
CA MET A 77 4.06 2.53 -14.13
C MET A 77 4.48 1.27 -13.38
N GLU A 78 3.77 0.96 -12.29
CA GLU A 78 3.88 -0.31 -11.55
C GLU A 78 2.92 -1.34 -12.18
N TYR A 79 3.42 -2.52 -12.54
CA TYR A 79 2.63 -3.67 -12.98
C TYR A 79 2.68 -4.73 -11.90
N TYR A 80 1.52 -5.16 -11.43
CA TYR A 80 1.40 -6.11 -10.33
C TYR A 80 1.19 -7.53 -10.84
N THR A 81 1.62 -8.51 -10.06
CA THR A 81 1.50 -9.95 -10.39
C THR A 81 0.05 -10.43 -10.55
N ASN A 82 -0.93 -9.69 -10.01
CA ASN A 82 -2.36 -9.95 -10.17
C ASN A 82 -2.96 -9.37 -11.47
N GLY A 83 -2.15 -8.73 -12.32
CA GLY A 83 -2.55 -8.10 -13.57
C GLY A 83 -3.01 -6.63 -13.44
N ASP A 84 -3.06 -6.08 -12.24
CA ASP A 84 -3.34 -4.65 -12.02
C ASP A 84 -2.14 -3.79 -12.46
N SER A 85 -2.41 -2.52 -12.77
CA SER A 85 -1.37 -1.52 -13.00
C SER A 85 -1.74 -0.18 -12.37
N ILE A 86 -0.73 0.56 -11.92
CA ILE A 86 -0.89 1.87 -11.28
C ILE A 86 0.18 2.80 -11.81
N MET A 87 -0.21 3.98 -12.27
CA MET A 87 0.74 5.04 -12.59
C MET A 87 0.98 5.91 -11.35
N LEU A 88 2.25 6.12 -11.05
CA LEU A 88 2.72 6.95 -9.94
C LEU A 88 3.51 8.13 -10.47
N ILE A 89 3.22 9.32 -9.96
CA ILE A 89 4.00 10.53 -10.24
C ILE A 89 4.64 10.98 -8.93
N THR A 90 5.95 11.15 -8.93
CA THR A 90 6.70 11.68 -7.79
C THR A 90 6.38 13.17 -7.62
N GLN A 91 5.64 13.52 -6.57
CA GLN A 91 5.27 14.90 -6.30
C GLN A 91 6.33 15.62 -5.48
N LYS A 92 6.87 14.96 -4.44
CA LYS A 92 7.81 15.58 -3.51
C LYS A 92 8.68 14.52 -2.84
N ILE A 93 9.96 14.85 -2.68
CA ILE A 93 10.91 14.11 -1.85
C ILE A 93 11.51 15.09 -0.86
N THR A 94 11.49 14.75 0.42
CA THR A 94 12.18 15.46 1.49
C THR A 94 13.12 14.48 2.21
N GLU A 95 13.78 14.90 3.28
CA GLU A 95 14.60 13.99 4.10
C GLU A 95 13.79 12.88 4.76
N THR A 96 12.51 13.12 5.05
CA THR A 96 11.64 12.19 5.78
C THR A 96 10.42 11.71 5.03
N ASP A 97 10.01 12.44 3.97
CA ASP A 97 8.76 12.14 3.27
C ASP A 97 8.98 11.92 1.78
N TYR A 98 8.34 10.90 1.26
CA TYR A 98 8.22 10.63 -0.16
C TYR A 98 6.75 10.61 -0.57
N ILE A 99 6.34 11.60 -1.35
CA ILE A 99 4.93 11.81 -1.74
C ILE A 99 4.78 11.49 -3.22
N ARG A 100 3.84 10.61 -3.53
CA ARG A 100 3.46 10.21 -4.89
C ARG A 100 1.97 10.42 -5.13
N ILE A 101 1.63 10.86 -6.33
CA ILE A 101 0.25 10.87 -6.82
C ILE A 101 -0.01 9.57 -7.58
N ILE A 102 -1.10 8.92 -7.25
CA ILE A 102 -1.57 7.69 -7.87
C ILE A 102 -2.62 8.03 -8.90
N PHE A 103 -2.42 7.53 -10.12
CA PHE A 103 -3.42 7.58 -11.19
C PHE A 103 -3.89 6.17 -11.48
N LYS A 104 -5.17 5.94 -11.26
CA LYS A 104 -5.86 4.70 -11.63
C LYS A 104 -7.07 5.07 -12.49
N GLU A 105 -7.35 4.25 -13.50
CA GLU A 105 -8.48 4.49 -14.40
C GLU A 105 -9.79 4.66 -13.64
N ASN A 106 -10.57 5.67 -14.05
CA ASN A 106 -11.90 6.01 -13.49
C ASN A 106 -11.90 6.40 -11.98
N THR A 107 -10.75 6.77 -11.42
CA THR A 107 -10.66 7.30 -10.06
C THR A 107 -10.13 8.74 -10.06
N PRO A 108 -10.41 9.55 -9.02
CA PRO A 108 -9.70 10.80 -8.83
C PRO A 108 -8.21 10.56 -8.60
N GLN A 109 -7.42 11.60 -8.66
CA GLN A 109 -6.02 11.54 -8.22
C GLN A 109 -5.99 11.21 -6.72
N LEU A 110 -5.24 10.17 -6.38
CA LEU A 110 -5.07 9.71 -5.00
C LEU A 110 -3.63 9.96 -4.57
N MET A 111 -3.38 10.07 -3.29
CA MET A 111 -2.06 10.36 -2.75
C MET A 111 -1.53 9.16 -1.95
N ARG A 112 -0.24 8.84 -2.16
CA ARG A 112 0.53 7.93 -1.31
C ARG A 112 1.65 8.72 -0.64
N VAL A 113 1.73 8.64 0.67
CA VAL A 113 2.78 9.26 1.47
C VAL A 113 3.56 8.18 2.19
N ILE A 114 4.86 8.15 2.00
CA ILE A 114 5.80 7.33 2.78
C ILE A 114 6.56 8.28 3.68
N THR A 115 6.43 8.12 4.99
CA THR A 115 7.10 8.92 6.00
C THR A 115 8.09 8.05 6.78
N LEU A 116 9.32 8.53 6.92
CA LEU A 116 10.39 7.88 7.68
C LEU A 116 10.73 8.71 8.91
N ALA A 117 11.01 8.04 10.02
CA ALA A 117 11.51 8.68 11.23
C ALA A 117 12.61 7.84 11.86
N ASP A 118 13.69 8.50 12.30
CA ASP A 118 14.70 7.82 13.10
C ASP A 118 14.18 7.51 14.51
N TYR A 119 14.37 6.29 14.93
CA TYR A 119 14.05 5.85 16.28
C TYR A 119 15.19 5.00 16.84
N LYS A 120 16.14 5.65 17.54
CA LYS A 120 17.27 4.98 18.23
C LYS A 120 18.10 4.10 17.25
N GLY A 121 18.44 4.64 16.08
CA GLY A 121 19.23 3.95 15.06
C GLY A 121 18.46 2.95 14.21
N LYS A 122 17.13 2.87 14.40
CA LYS A 122 16.20 2.12 13.55
C LYS A 122 15.29 3.08 12.80
N THR A 123 14.66 2.61 11.74
CA THR A 123 13.70 3.42 10.97
C THR A 123 12.28 3.01 11.27
N ALA A 124 11.49 3.94 11.80
CA ALA A 124 10.04 3.84 11.78
C ALA A 124 9.53 4.30 10.41
N ILE A 125 8.85 3.43 9.68
CA ILE A 125 8.24 3.73 8.39
C ILE A 125 6.73 3.70 8.50
N ARG A 126 6.08 4.72 7.92
CA ARG A 126 4.63 4.82 7.77
C ARG A 126 4.30 4.99 6.30
N ILE A 127 3.39 4.17 5.80
CA ILE A 127 2.80 4.37 4.47
C ILE A 127 1.33 4.69 4.66
N SER A 128 0.89 5.81 4.09
CA SER A 128 -0.50 6.24 4.05
C SER A 128 -0.93 6.39 2.60
N GLU A 129 -2.04 5.79 2.22
CA GLU A 129 -2.57 5.84 0.86
C GLU A 129 -4.05 6.17 0.87
N GLU A 130 -4.44 7.17 0.08
CA GLU A 130 -5.84 7.49 -0.17
C GLU A 130 -6.49 6.42 -1.03
N THR A 131 -7.75 6.12 -0.73
CA THR A 131 -8.56 5.17 -1.49
C THR A 131 -9.89 5.80 -1.86
N TYR A 132 -10.43 5.39 -3.01
CA TYR A 132 -11.70 5.86 -3.52
C TYR A 132 -12.53 4.67 -4.01
N GLU A 133 -13.68 4.44 -3.37
CA GLU A 133 -14.58 3.33 -3.72
C GLU A 133 -16.04 3.78 -3.68
N LYS A 134 -16.69 3.78 -4.83
CA LYS A 134 -18.10 4.18 -4.98
C LYS A 134 -19.07 3.06 -4.60
N ASN A 135 -18.67 1.80 -4.86
CA ASN A 135 -19.56 0.67 -4.69
C ASN A 135 -19.76 0.34 -3.19
N PRO A 136 -20.98 0.43 -2.64
CA PRO A 136 -21.23 0.14 -1.23
C PRO A 136 -20.93 -1.31 -0.86
N ILE A 137 -21.12 -2.27 -1.76
CA ILE A 137 -20.81 -3.68 -1.49
C ILE A 137 -19.30 -3.86 -1.34
N THR A 138 -18.51 -3.26 -2.24
CA THR A 138 -17.04 -3.28 -2.13
C THR A 138 -16.56 -2.60 -0.85
N ARG A 139 -17.15 -1.46 -0.48
CA ARG A 139 -16.86 -0.80 0.81
C ARG A 139 -17.15 -1.68 2.02
N PHE A 140 -18.24 -2.44 1.97
CA PHE A 140 -18.54 -3.42 3.02
C PHE A 140 -17.50 -4.55 3.07
N ILE A 141 -17.12 -5.12 1.93
CA ILE A 141 -16.11 -6.18 1.84
C ILE A 141 -14.75 -5.68 2.37
N ASN A 142 -14.37 -4.44 2.05
CA ASN A 142 -13.12 -3.82 2.47
C ASN A 142 -13.01 -3.61 3.99
N LEU A 143 -14.12 -3.70 4.75
CA LEU A 143 -14.05 -3.71 6.22
C LEU A 143 -13.36 -4.98 6.77
N PHE A 144 -13.39 -6.08 6.01
CA PHE A 144 -12.86 -7.38 6.44
C PHE A 144 -11.61 -7.79 5.66
N ASN A 145 -11.50 -7.33 4.42
CA ASN A 145 -10.41 -7.70 3.52
C ASN A 145 -10.09 -6.53 2.57
N ASP A 146 -9.32 -5.56 3.09
CA ASP A 146 -8.92 -4.39 2.33
C ASP A 146 -7.70 -4.70 1.45
N PRO A 147 -7.84 -4.68 0.12
CA PRO A 147 -6.73 -4.96 -0.79
C PRO A 147 -5.60 -3.91 -0.69
N VAL A 148 -5.93 -2.64 -0.38
CA VAL A 148 -4.93 -1.58 -0.23
C VAL A 148 -4.14 -1.77 1.05
N GLU A 149 -4.80 -2.07 2.17
CA GLU A 149 -4.12 -2.37 3.43
C GLU A 149 -3.19 -3.58 3.29
N LYS A 150 -3.66 -4.63 2.62
CA LYS A 150 -2.86 -5.83 2.35
C LYS A 150 -1.63 -5.49 1.50
N ARG A 151 -1.78 -4.70 0.42
CA ARG A 151 -0.68 -4.26 -0.43
C ARG A 151 0.36 -3.45 0.35
N ILE A 152 -0.07 -2.48 1.17
CA ILE A 152 0.83 -1.68 2.01
C ILE A 152 1.58 -2.58 3.01
N LYS A 153 0.90 -3.53 3.66
CA LYS A 153 1.52 -4.48 4.59
C LYS A 153 2.54 -5.39 3.89
N ASN A 154 2.21 -5.88 2.70
CA ASN A 154 3.15 -6.68 1.90
C ASN A 154 4.39 -5.87 1.56
N TYR A 155 4.22 -4.65 1.05
CA TYR A 155 5.34 -3.74 0.77
C TYR A 155 6.24 -3.55 1.99
N LEU A 156 5.66 -3.27 3.17
CA LEU A 156 6.43 -3.09 4.41
C LEU A 156 7.15 -4.36 4.84
N ASN A 157 6.55 -5.53 4.65
CA ASN A 157 7.18 -6.81 4.96
C ASN A 157 8.34 -7.10 4.01
N ASP A 158 8.14 -6.91 2.71
CA ASP A 158 9.17 -7.13 1.69
C ASP A 158 10.36 -6.18 1.89
N LEU A 159 10.09 -4.90 2.19
CA LEU A 159 11.12 -3.91 2.51
C LEU A 159 11.90 -4.30 3.79
N LYS A 160 11.21 -4.84 4.78
CA LYS A 160 11.84 -5.33 6.00
C LYS A 160 12.71 -6.58 5.75
N GLU A 161 12.24 -7.51 4.91
CA GLU A 161 13.03 -8.68 4.51
C GLU A 161 14.30 -8.28 3.75
N LYS A 162 14.18 -7.37 2.77
CA LYS A 162 15.32 -6.81 2.03
C LYS A 162 16.39 -6.22 2.97
N ASN A 163 15.95 -5.66 4.09
CA ASN A 163 16.80 -4.92 5.02
C ASN A 163 17.13 -5.67 6.31
N LYS A 164 16.96 -7.01 6.34
CA LYS A 164 17.46 -7.83 7.45
C LYS A 164 18.98 -7.79 7.50
N PRO A 165 19.58 -7.70 8.71
CA PRO A 165 21.01 -7.92 8.87
C PRO A 165 21.39 -9.32 8.34
N ASP A 166 22.49 -9.40 7.60
CA ASP A 166 23.06 -10.69 7.22
C ASP A 166 23.50 -11.45 8.49
N GLU A 167 22.85 -12.55 8.82
CA GLU A 167 23.19 -13.39 9.98
C GLU A 167 24.63 -13.94 9.92
N ASN A 168 25.28 -13.92 8.75
CA ASN A 168 26.63 -14.43 8.54
C ASN A 168 27.74 -13.39 8.80
N SER A 169 27.43 -12.14 9.12
CA SER A 169 28.45 -11.12 9.36
C SER A 169 29.02 -11.07 10.79
N SER A 170 28.49 -11.90 11.70
CA SER A 170 28.91 -11.93 13.11
C SER A 170 30.13 -12.81 13.40
N ASP A 171 30.61 -13.63 12.44
CA ASP A 171 31.68 -14.61 12.70
C ASP A 171 33.08 -14.20 12.25
N GLU A 172 33.27 -13.01 11.67
CA GLU A 172 34.59 -12.55 11.19
C GLU A 172 35.34 -11.57 12.13
N GLU A 173 34.78 -11.14 13.25
CA GLU A 173 35.43 -10.17 14.16
C GLU A 173 36.14 -10.77 15.39
N THR A 174 36.61 -12.00 15.32
CA THR A 174 37.43 -12.52 16.44
C THR A 174 38.69 -13.27 15.96
N ASN A 175 39.58 -12.57 15.27
CA ASN A 175 40.98 -13.04 15.13
C ASN A 175 41.91 -11.87 14.78
N TRP A 176 42.21 -11.01 15.74
CA TRP A 176 43.41 -10.15 15.75
C TRP A 176 44.01 -10.13 17.15
#